data_a738013d20c5fc1e314a01512ec9592d
#
_entry.id   a738013d20c5fc1e314a01512ec9592d
#
_cell.length_a   1.000
_cell.length_b   1.000
_cell.length_c   1.000
_cell.angle_alpha   90.00
_cell.angle_beta   90.00
_cell.angle_gamma   90.00
#
_symmetry.space_group_name_H-M   'P 1'
#
loop_
_entity.id
_entity.type
_entity.pdbx_description
1 polymer ?
#
loop_
_entity_poly.entity_id
_entity_poly.type
_entity_poly.pdbx_seq_one_letter_code
_entity_poly.pdbx_strand_id
1 'polypeptide(L)'
;MSNRLGGKVVIVTGAAQGIGFGCASLIASEGAAVMLGDVQEEKGELAATQIRSSGGKAEFCKVDVKNEKECAGLVKKALGSFGRVDGLVNNAGWFPRGTLEETTTELWEEVMQVNLRGSFYCCKHAVLVMREKGGSIVNMGSICGIQALPNLVAYGAAKGGLLSLTRTLAGALAEHRIRVNYVIPGWVLTEGELALHKAQGRPEEALRKEGEKLALGRQQTPLDAAYAVVYLLSDESAQVTGSVLHVDAGASTLPIEPGEYPG
;
A
#
# COMPACT_ATOMS: atom_id res chain seq x y z
N MET A 1 -2.79 -2.44 24.61
CA MET A 1 -2.80 -2.47 23.14
C MET A 1 -4.14 -3.02 22.73
N SER A 2 -4.81 -2.41 21.77
CA SER A 2 -5.99 -3.02 21.16
C SER A 2 -5.53 -4.29 20.43
N ASN A 3 -6.44 -5.24 20.18
CA ASN A 3 -6.12 -6.53 19.56
C ASN A 3 -7.06 -6.76 18.37
N ARG A 4 -7.21 -5.71 17.53
CA ARG A 4 -8.19 -5.66 16.43
C ARG A 4 -7.94 -6.72 15.36
N LEU A 5 -6.69 -7.20 15.26
CA LEU A 5 -6.25 -8.20 14.28
C LEU A 5 -5.73 -9.48 14.94
N GLY A 6 -6.09 -9.72 16.21
CA GLY A 6 -5.64 -10.87 16.98
C GLY A 6 -5.84 -12.20 16.25
N GLY A 7 -4.76 -12.98 16.10
CA GLY A 7 -4.76 -14.29 15.44
C GLY A 7 -4.90 -14.29 13.92
N LYS A 8 -4.95 -13.11 13.28
CA LYS A 8 -4.93 -12.97 11.80
C LYS A 8 -3.49 -13.06 11.28
N VAL A 9 -3.36 -13.41 10.01
CA VAL A 9 -2.10 -13.38 9.24
C VAL A 9 -2.28 -12.47 8.04
N VAL A 10 -1.40 -11.49 7.91
CA VAL A 10 -1.48 -10.47 6.87
C VAL A 10 -0.18 -10.43 6.06
N ILE A 11 -0.30 -10.40 4.75
CA ILE A 11 0.81 -10.16 3.83
C ILE A 11 0.81 -8.67 3.48
N VAL A 12 1.98 -8.02 3.54
CA VAL A 12 2.17 -6.63 3.12
C VAL A 12 3.29 -6.57 2.08
N THR A 13 3.00 -6.08 0.87
CA THR A 13 4.01 -5.89 -0.19
C THR A 13 4.60 -4.49 -0.13
N GLY A 14 5.89 -4.33 -0.55
CA GLY A 14 6.60 -3.06 -0.42
C GLY A 14 6.77 -2.66 1.05
N ALA A 15 7.07 -3.63 1.92
CA ALA A 15 6.99 -3.49 3.37
C ALA A 15 8.33 -3.17 4.04
N ALA A 16 9.41 -2.99 3.27
CA ALA A 16 10.74 -2.70 3.82
C ALA A 16 10.87 -1.27 4.37
N GLN A 17 10.01 -0.34 3.94
CA GLN A 17 10.08 1.08 4.33
C GLN A 17 8.74 1.80 4.10
N GLY A 18 8.65 3.06 4.51
CA GLY A 18 7.55 3.97 4.19
C GLY A 18 6.18 3.48 4.67
N ILE A 19 5.15 3.67 3.83
CA ILE A 19 3.77 3.29 4.16
C ILE A 19 3.66 1.79 4.44
N GLY A 20 4.32 0.95 3.65
CA GLY A 20 4.28 -0.50 3.82
C GLY A 20 4.83 -0.95 5.17
N PHE A 21 5.97 -0.40 5.60
CA PHE A 21 6.53 -0.68 6.92
C PHE A 21 5.62 -0.15 8.04
N GLY A 22 5.07 1.07 7.88
CA GLY A 22 4.10 1.62 8.84
C GLY A 22 2.86 0.74 8.99
N CYS A 23 2.33 0.22 7.88
CA CYS A 23 1.23 -0.75 7.90
C CYS A 23 1.64 -2.05 8.59
N ALA A 24 2.78 -2.64 8.22
CA ALA A 24 3.26 -3.90 8.80
C ALA A 24 3.46 -3.79 10.32
N SER A 25 4.08 -2.68 10.79
CA SER A 25 4.29 -2.41 12.21
C SER A 25 2.99 -2.28 12.98
N LEU A 26 2.03 -1.49 12.47
CA LEU A 26 0.75 -1.29 13.15
C LEU A 26 -0.09 -2.59 13.13
N ILE A 27 -0.13 -3.31 12.02
CA ILE A 27 -0.82 -4.61 11.90
C ILE A 27 -0.28 -5.60 12.93
N ALA A 28 1.05 -5.67 13.10
CA ALA A 28 1.66 -6.55 14.10
C ALA A 28 1.34 -6.12 15.54
N SER A 29 1.35 -4.81 15.84
CA SER A 29 1.00 -4.29 17.16
C SER A 29 -0.47 -4.51 17.53
N GLU A 30 -1.34 -4.70 16.53
CA GLU A 30 -2.75 -5.06 16.67
C GLU A 30 -2.98 -6.59 16.75
N GLY A 31 -1.93 -7.38 16.92
CA GLY A 31 -1.97 -8.80 17.24
C GLY A 31 -1.93 -9.76 16.04
N ALA A 32 -1.75 -9.29 14.82
CA ALA A 32 -1.55 -10.14 13.65
C ALA A 32 -0.11 -10.64 13.54
N ALA A 33 0.07 -11.79 12.87
CA ALA A 33 1.36 -12.15 12.28
C ALA A 33 1.47 -11.53 10.88
N VAL A 34 2.64 -10.99 10.55
CA VAL A 34 2.85 -10.26 9.29
C VAL A 34 3.95 -10.90 8.46
N MET A 35 3.64 -11.17 7.20
CA MET A 35 4.63 -11.51 6.19
C MET A 35 4.97 -10.26 5.38
N LEU A 36 6.19 -9.76 5.53
CA LEU A 36 6.70 -8.61 4.79
C LEU A 36 7.26 -9.09 3.45
N GLY A 37 6.76 -8.57 2.33
CA GLY A 37 7.30 -8.81 1.00
C GLY A 37 7.95 -7.55 0.42
N ASP A 38 9.21 -7.63 -0.04
CA ASP A 38 9.89 -6.50 -0.68
C ASP A 38 11.06 -7.01 -1.55
N VAL A 39 11.50 -6.20 -2.51
CA VAL A 39 12.72 -6.48 -3.30
C VAL A 39 14.00 -6.18 -2.52
N GLN A 40 13.94 -5.27 -1.54
CA GLN A 40 15.06 -4.79 -0.73
C GLN A 40 15.30 -5.74 0.44
N GLU A 41 16.09 -6.78 0.22
CA GLU A 41 16.28 -7.88 1.19
C GLU A 41 16.79 -7.40 2.55
N GLU A 42 17.89 -6.64 2.57
CA GLU A 42 18.52 -6.17 3.81
C GLU A 42 17.57 -5.27 4.62
N LYS A 43 16.89 -4.32 3.96
CA LYS A 43 15.92 -3.44 4.64
C LYS A 43 14.69 -4.21 5.11
N GLY A 44 14.22 -5.19 4.34
CA GLY A 44 13.07 -6.00 4.70
C GLY A 44 13.34 -6.88 5.92
N GLU A 45 14.52 -7.49 6.03
CA GLU A 45 14.93 -8.23 7.22
C GLU A 45 15.08 -7.33 8.46
N LEU A 46 15.62 -6.12 8.28
CA LEU A 46 15.68 -5.12 9.35
C LEU A 46 14.28 -4.74 9.81
N ALA A 47 13.37 -4.46 8.89
CA ALA A 47 11.98 -4.13 9.20
C ALA A 47 11.27 -5.26 9.97
N ALA A 48 11.41 -6.50 9.54
CA ALA A 48 10.87 -7.66 10.26
C ALA A 48 11.48 -7.81 11.65
N THR A 49 12.80 -7.56 11.79
CA THR A 49 13.50 -7.60 13.07
C THR A 49 13.01 -6.52 14.02
N GLN A 50 12.79 -5.30 13.54
CA GLN A 50 12.23 -4.20 14.34
C GLN A 50 10.84 -4.55 14.89
N ILE A 51 9.97 -5.13 14.05
CA ILE A 51 8.64 -5.58 14.48
C ILE A 51 8.76 -6.67 15.56
N ARG A 52 9.63 -7.66 15.37
CA ARG A 52 9.86 -8.73 16.38
C ARG A 52 10.43 -8.17 17.69
N SER A 53 11.35 -7.23 17.63
CA SER A 53 11.93 -6.58 18.81
C SER A 53 10.90 -5.76 19.60
N SER A 54 9.84 -5.30 18.93
CA SER A 54 8.69 -4.62 19.58
C SER A 54 7.61 -5.59 20.08
N GLY A 55 7.88 -6.91 20.05
CA GLY A 55 6.95 -7.95 20.52
C GLY A 55 5.95 -8.45 19.48
N GLY A 56 6.00 -7.95 18.24
CA GLY A 56 5.16 -8.41 17.14
C GLY A 56 5.65 -9.73 16.52
N LYS A 57 4.80 -10.35 15.70
CA LYS A 57 5.15 -11.55 14.91
C LYS A 57 5.35 -11.14 13.46
N ALA A 58 6.57 -11.27 12.94
CA ALA A 58 6.88 -10.87 11.57
C ALA A 58 7.96 -11.75 10.95
N GLU A 59 7.81 -12.06 9.67
CA GLU A 59 8.83 -12.66 8.81
C GLU A 59 8.95 -11.86 7.52
N PHE A 60 10.12 -11.94 6.90
CA PHE A 60 10.39 -11.31 5.62
C PHE A 60 10.48 -12.34 4.49
N CYS A 61 10.05 -11.97 3.30
CA CYS A 61 10.22 -12.70 2.06
C CYS A 61 10.65 -11.75 0.95
N LYS A 62 11.83 -12.01 0.36
CA LYS A 62 12.25 -11.28 -0.84
C LYS A 62 11.29 -11.61 -1.97
N VAL A 63 10.74 -10.59 -2.63
CA VAL A 63 9.78 -10.73 -3.72
C VAL A 63 9.85 -9.52 -4.65
N ASP A 64 10.00 -9.77 -5.96
CA ASP A 64 9.67 -8.81 -6.99
C ASP A 64 8.22 -9.07 -7.45
N VAL A 65 7.33 -8.14 -7.16
CA VAL A 65 5.91 -8.27 -7.52
C VAL A 65 5.67 -8.33 -9.04
N LYS A 66 6.65 -7.96 -9.86
CA LYS A 66 6.61 -8.13 -11.31
C LYS A 66 6.64 -9.60 -11.73
N ASN A 67 7.11 -10.48 -10.84
CA ASN A 67 7.25 -11.91 -11.09
C ASN A 67 6.12 -12.71 -10.41
N GLU A 68 5.23 -13.28 -11.22
CA GLU A 68 4.09 -14.05 -10.69
C GLU A 68 4.51 -15.24 -9.81
N LYS A 69 5.61 -15.94 -10.16
CA LYS A 69 6.09 -17.08 -9.36
C LYS A 69 6.57 -16.65 -7.97
N GLU A 70 7.18 -15.47 -7.89
CA GLU A 70 7.62 -14.93 -6.60
C GLU A 70 6.42 -14.48 -5.76
N CYS A 71 5.38 -13.88 -6.37
CA CYS A 71 4.12 -13.57 -5.68
C CYS A 71 3.44 -14.84 -5.13
N ALA A 72 3.44 -15.93 -5.90
CA ALA A 72 2.97 -17.23 -5.42
C ALA A 72 3.83 -17.76 -4.27
N GLY A 73 5.15 -17.61 -4.36
CA GLY A 73 6.13 -17.96 -3.32
C GLY A 73 5.89 -17.20 -2.02
N LEU A 74 5.62 -15.90 -2.09
CA LEU A 74 5.28 -15.06 -0.94
C LEU A 74 4.06 -15.58 -0.19
N VAL A 75 2.97 -15.88 -0.90
CA VAL A 75 1.74 -16.43 -0.30
C VAL A 75 2.00 -17.83 0.30
N LYS A 76 2.74 -18.67 -0.41
CA LYS A 76 3.12 -20.01 0.09
C LYS A 76 3.97 -19.92 1.36
N LYS A 77 4.93 -19.00 1.42
CA LYS A 77 5.76 -18.78 2.60
C LYS A 77 4.90 -18.31 3.79
N ALA A 78 4.00 -17.33 3.58
CA ALA A 78 3.10 -16.88 4.64
C ALA A 78 2.22 -18.02 5.19
N LEU A 79 1.66 -18.85 4.31
CA LEU A 79 0.86 -20.01 4.69
C LEU A 79 1.71 -21.04 5.46
N GLY A 80 2.93 -21.30 5.00
CA GLY A 80 3.84 -22.27 5.65
C GLY A 80 4.31 -21.81 7.02
N SER A 81 4.64 -20.52 7.18
CA SER A 81 5.12 -19.95 8.44
C SER A 81 4.02 -19.78 9.49
N PHE A 82 2.81 -19.40 9.08
CA PHE A 82 1.76 -18.97 10.00
C PHE A 82 0.47 -19.81 9.92
N GLY A 83 0.37 -20.76 8.98
CA GLY A 83 -0.73 -21.70 8.86
C GLY A 83 -2.01 -21.14 8.21
N ARG A 84 -2.07 -19.85 7.89
CA ARG A 84 -3.23 -19.19 7.27
C ARG A 84 -2.83 -17.90 6.59
N VAL A 85 -3.73 -17.32 5.82
CA VAL A 85 -3.66 -15.94 5.29
C VAL A 85 -5.06 -15.35 5.39
N ASP A 86 -5.20 -14.24 6.09
CA ASP A 86 -6.47 -13.53 6.33
C ASP A 86 -6.54 -12.18 5.66
N GLY A 87 -5.37 -11.61 5.38
CA GLY A 87 -5.27 -10.29 4.78
C GLY A 87 -4.13 -10.17 3.79
N LEU A 88 -4.34 -9.29 2.80
CA LEU A 88 -3.32 -8.87 1.85
C LEU A 88 -3.35 -7.35 1.72
N VAL A 89 -2.21 -6.70 1.87
CA VAL A 89 -2.01 -5.28 1.57
C VAL A 89 -1.10 -5.16 0.37
N ASN A 90 -1.67 -4.82 -0.78
CA ASN A 90 -0.92 -4.49 -1.99
C ASN A 90 -0.45 -3.05 -1.89
N ASN A 91 0.76 -2.85 -1.36
CA ASN A 91 1.36 -1.55 -1.17
C ASN A 91 2.59 -1.32 -2.06
N ALA A 92 3.25 -2.38 -2.55
CA ALA A 92 4.37 -2.22 -3.46
C ALA A 92 4.04 -1.26 -4.61
N GLY A 93 4.90 -0.28 -4.83
CA GLY A 93 4.66 0.76 -5.83
C GLY A 93 5.95 1.46 -6.22
N TRP A 94 5.94 1.96 -7.46
CA TRP A 94 7.01 2.77 -8.03
C TRP A 94 6.39 3.86 -8.90
N PHE A 95 6.82 5.11 -8.71
CA PHE A 95 6.17 6.29 -9.28
C PHE A 95 7.18 7.27 -9.87
N PRO A 96 7.94 6.85 -10.87
CA PRO A 96 8.82 7.76 -11.59
C PRO A 96 8.00 8.85 -12.25
N ARG A 97 8.55 10.05 -12.28
CA ARG A 97 7.94 11.19 -12.96
C ARG A 97 8.20 11.12 -14.46
N GLY A 98 7.24 11.53 -15.24
CA GLY A 98 7.33 11.64 -16.69
C GLY A 98 6.04 12.22 -17.25
N THR A 99 6.19 13.25 -18.13
CA THR A 99 5.10 13.76 -18.98
C THR A 99 4.72 12.69 -20.01
N LEU A 100 3.71 12.97 -20.84
CA LEU A 100 3.33 12.07 -21.94
C LEU A 100 4.49 11.82 -22.89
N GLU A 101 5.23 12.86 -23.26
CA GLU A 101 6.35 12.81 -24.19
C GLU A 101 7.58 12.10 -23.60
N GLU A 102 7.79 12.21 -22.30
CA GLU A 102 8.91 11.59 -21.58
C GLU A 102 8.64 10.13 -21.18
N THR A 103 7.38 9.70 -21.20
CA THR A 103 7.01 8.34 -20.82
C THR A 103 7.30 7.38 -21.96
N THR A 104 8.47 6.73 -21.93
CA THR A 104 8.82 5.70 -22.92
C THR A 104 7.97 4.43 -22.72
N THR A 105 7.94 3.56 -23.73
CA THR A 105 7.26 2.26 -23.62
C THR A 105 7.78 1.44 -22.45
N GLU A 106 9.10 1.40 -22.25
CA GLU A 106 9.75 0.66 -21.18
C GLU A 106 9.34 1.19 -19.81
N LEU A 107 9.34 2.52 -19.65
CA LEU A 107 8.91 3.18 -18.42
C LEU A 107 7.43 2.88 -18.13
N TRP A 108 6.58 2.99 -19.15
CA TRP A 108 5.16 2.65 -19.03
C TRP A 108 4.96 1.20 -18.56
N GLU A 109 5.60 0.25 -19.26
CA GLU A 109 5.48 -1.18 -18.94
C GLU A 109 5.98 -1.49 -17.51
N GLU A 110 7.08 -0.91 -17.10
CA GLU A 110 7.62 -1.14 -15.76
C GLU A 110 6.70 -0.60 -14.67
N VAL A 111 6.15 0.60 -14.84
CA VAL A 111 5.18 1.18 -13.92
C VAL A 111 3.90 0.33 -13.83
N MET A 112 3.37 -0.12 -14.96
CA MET A 112 2.20 -0.99 -15.01
C MET A 112 2.47 -2.36 -14.36
N GLN A 113 3.66 -2.91 -14.57
CA GLN A 113 4.06 -4.18 -13.96
C GLN A 113 4.08 -4.13 -12.44
N VAL A 114 4.68 -3.09 -11.87
CA VAL A 114 4.78 -2.95 -10.41
C VAL A 114 3.42 -2.58 -9.80
N ASN A 115 2.79 -1.50 -10.28
CA ASN A 115 1.67 -0.88 -9.57
C ASN A 115 0.30 -1.54 -9.83
N LEU A 116 0.14 -2.23 -10.95
CA LEU A 116 -1.13 -2.86 -11.32
C LEU A 116 -0.99 -4.38 -11.41
N ARG A 117 -0.10 -4.87 -12.30
CA ARG A 117 0.03 -6.31 -12.55
C ARG A 117 0.54 -7.06 -11.33
N GLY A 118 1.47 -6.50 -10.56
CA GLY A 118 1.96 -7.09 -9.31
C GLY A 118 0.84 -7.26 -8.27
N SER A 119 0.00 -6.25 -8.10
CA SER A 119 -1.17 -6.35 -7.24
C SER A 119 -2.15 -7.43 -7.69
N PHE A 120 -2.37 -7.56 -9.00
CA PHE A 120 -3.17 -8.64 -9.57
C PHE A 120 -2.58 -10.03 -9.26
N TYR A 121 -1.27 -10.22 -9.42
CA TYR A 121 -0.61 -11.50 -9.10
C TYR A 121 -0.74 -11.86 -7.62
N CYS A 122 -0.49 -10.90 -6.72
CA CYS A 122 -0.66 -11.13 -5.29
C CYS A 122 -2.11 -11.47 -4.94
N CYS A 123 -3.11 -10.77 -5.48
CA CYS A 123 -4.52 -11.09 -5.30
C CYS A 123 -4.84 -12.49 -5.80
N LYS A 124 -4.41 -12.86 -7.02
CA LYS A 124 -4.64 -14.16 -7.64
C LYS A 124 -4.23 -15.32 -6.73
N HIS A 125 -3.05 -15.23 -6.13
CA HIS A 125 -2.53 -16.30 -5.28
C HIS A 125 -3.08 -16.24 -3.84
N ALA A 126 -3.30 -15.06 -3.27
CA ALA A 126 -3.87 -14.91 -1.93
C ALA A 126 -5.31 -15.44 -1.87
N VAL A 127 -6.12 -15.15 -2.89
CA VAL A 127 -7.52 -15.64 -2.95
C VAL A 127 -7.62 -17.16 -2.89
N LEU A 128 -6.68 -17.89 -3.50
CA LEU A 128 -6.70 -19.35 -3.49
C LEU A 128 -6.64 -19.94 -2.07
N VAL A 129 -5.94 -19.28 -1.15
CA VAL A 129 -5.78 -19.75 0.24
C VAL A 129 -6.79 -19.09 1.20
N MET A 130 -7.45 -18.00 0.77
CA MET A 130 -8.47 -17.28 1.55
C MET A 130 -9.90 -17.80 1.30
N ARG A 131 -10.14 -18.47 0.18
CA ARG A 131 -11.46 -18.80 -0.37
C ARG A 131 -12.43 -19.47 0.62
N GLU A 132 -11.95 -20.39 1.44
CA GLU A 132 -12.79 -21.14 2.36
C GLU A 132 -13.17 -20.35 3.62
N LYS A 133 -12.27 -19.48 4.10
CA LYS A 133 -12.41 -18.78 5.37
C LYS A 133 -12.84 -17.33 5.22
N GLY A 134 -12.76 -16.77 4.01
CA GLY A 134 -12.89 -15.35 3.78
C GLY A 134 -11.61 -14.60 4.08
N GLY A 135 -11.65 -13.27 3.97
CA GLY A 135 -10.50 -12.41 4.24
C GLY A 135 -10.70 -10.98 3.80
N SER A 136 -9.63 -10.20 3.84
CA SER A 136 -9.64 -8.80 3.42
C SER A 136 -8.42 -8.43 2.59
N ILE A 137 -8.64 -7.82 1.44
CA ILE A 137 -7.59 -7.29 0.56
C ILE A 137 -7.69 -5.76 0.58
N VAL A 138 -6.58 -5.11 0.81
CA VAL A 138 -6.45 -3.65 0.76
C VAL A 138 -5.44 -3.27 -0.32
N ASN A 139 -5.91 -2.55 -1.32
CA ASN A 139 -5.07 -2.01 -2.38
C ASN A 139 -4.70 -0.56 -2.06
N MET A 140 -3.40 -0.28 -1.95
CA MET A 140 -2.90 1.07 -1.76
C MET A 140 -2.97 1.84 -3.07
N GLY A 141 -3.91 2.76 -3.10
CA GLY A 141 -4.15 3.66 -4.19
C GLY A 141 -3.25 4.89 -4.20
N SER A 142 -3.76 5.91 -4.83
CA SER A 142 -3.17 7.26 -4.87
C SER A 142 -4.22 8.26 -5.33
N ILE A 143 -4.08 9.52 -4.94
CA ILE A 143 -4.81 10.63 -5.56
C ILE A 143 -4.62 10.63 -7.09
N CYS A 144 -3.45 10.25 -7.58
CA CYS A 144 -3.17 10.17 -9.03
C CYS A 144 -4.08 9.21 -9.80
N GLY A 145 -4.73 8.27 -9.12
CA GLY A 145 -5.69 7.36 -9.73
C GLY A 145 -7.08 7.97 -9.97
N ILE A 146 -7.34 9.15 -9.41
CA ILE A 146 -8.64 9.86 -9.48
C ILE A 146 -8.53 11.33 -9.87
N GLN A 147 -7.34 11.90 -9.79
CA GLN A 147 -7.03 13.27 -10.18
C GLN A 147 -5.89 13.29 -11.20
N ALA A 148 -5.89 14.31 -12.07
CA ALA A 148 -4.84 14.50 -13.06
C ALA A 148 -3.58 15.08 -12.41
N LEU A 149 -2.45 14.36 -12.56
CA LEU A 149 -1.11 14.86 -12.30
C LEU A 149 -0.29 14.74 -13.58
N PRO A 150 -0.03 15.85 -14.30
CA PRO A 150 0.51 15.81 -15.67
C PRO A 150 1.87 15.11 -15.83
N ASN A 151 2.67 15.05 -14.76
CA ASN A 151 3.98 14.43 -14.74
C ASN A 151 4.00 13.00 -14.17
N LEU A 152 2.85 12.34 -14.03
CA LEU A 152 2.71 10.97 -13.52
C LEU A 152 1.78 10.12 -14.40
N VAL A 153 1.95 10.21 -15.72
CA VAL A 153 1.04 9.62 -16.73
C VAL A 153 0.86 8.12 -16.53
N ALA A 154 1.96 7.36 -16.53
CA ALA A 154 1.91 5.89 -16.36
C ALA A 154 1.40 5.49 -14.96
N TYR A 155 1.84 6.21 -13.93
CA TYR A 155 1.43 5.93 -12.55
C TYR A 155 -0.06 6.20 -12.31
N GLY A 156 -0.58 7.32 -12.82
CA GLY A 156 -2.00 7.64 -12.75
C GLY A 156 -2.86 6.57 -13.42
N ALA A 157 -2.46 6.15 -14.62
CA ALA A 157 -3.13 5.07 -15.36
C ALA A 157 -3.12 3.75 -14.56
N ALA A 158 -1.96 3.37 -13.98
CA ALA A 158 -1.84 2.16 -13.18
C ALA A 158 -2.72 2.20 -11.92
N LYS A 159 -2.76 3.32 -11.20
CA LYS A 159 -3.58 3.48 -9.99
C LYS A 159 -5.08 3.58 -10.30
N GLY A 160 -5.46 4.20 -11.42
CA GLY A 160 -6.84 4.14 -11.95
C GLY A 160 -7.27 2.71 -12.31
N GLY A 161 -6.38 1.96 -12.98
CA GLY A 161 -6.57 0.54 -13.25
C GLY A 161 -6.72 -0.31 -11.98
N LEU A 162 -5.91 -0.02 -10.95
CA LEU A 162 -5.98 -0.71 -9.65
C LEU A 162 -7.31 -0.42 -8.93
N LEU A 163 -7.85 0.79 -9.05
CA LEU A 163 -9.18 1.13 -8.53
C LEU A 163 -10.27 0.30 -9.22
N SER A 164 -10.23 0.21 -10.54
CA SER A 164 -11.15 -0.63 -11.32
C SER A 164 -11.04 -2.11 -10.93
N LEU A 165 -9.81 -2.62 -10.82
CA LEU A 165 -9.53 -3.99 -10.36
C LEU A 165 -10.11 -4.24 -8.96
N THR A 166 -9.96 -3.29 -8.03
CA THR A 166 -10.51 -3.37 -6.67
C THR A 166 -12.02 -3.60 -6.69
N ARG A 167 -12.75 -2.78 -7.44
CA ARG A 167 -14.22 -2.88 -7.55
C ARG A 167 -14.67 -4.19 -8.19
N THR A 168 -13.97 -4.60 -9.24
CA THR A 168 -14.25 -5.87 -9.94
C THR A 168 -14.04 -7.07 -8.99
N LEU A 169 -12.91 -7.10 -8.27
CA LEU A 169 -12.62 -8.16 -7.32
C LEU A 169 -13.56 -8.16 -6.11
N ALA A 170 -14.01 -6.99 -5.64
CA ALA A 170 -14.99 -6.89 -4.56
C ALA A 170 -16.31 -7.61 -4.92
N GLY A 171 -16.79 -7.44 -6.15
CA GLY A 171 -17.97 -8.16 -6.63
C GLY A 171 -17.70 -9.65 -6.86
N ALA A 172 -16.59 -9.97 -7.54
CA ALA A 172 -16.27 -11.35 -7.91
C ALA A 172 -15.96 -12.27 -6.70
N LEU A 173 -15.49 -11.70 -5.59
CA LEU A 173 -15.05 -12.46 -4.41
C LEU A 173 -16.04 -12.41 -3.24
N ALA A 174 -17.16 -11.73 -3.40
CA ALA A 174 -18.18 -11.58 -2.35
C ALA A 174 -18.74 -12.93 -1.88
N GLU A 175 -18.97 -13.88 -2.80
CA GLU A 175 -19.43 -15.24 -2.47
C GLU A 175 -18.45 -16.00 -1.56
N HIS A 176 -17.16 -15.65 -1.62
CA HIS A 176 -16.11 -16.22 -0.77
C HIS A 176 -15.89 -15.43 0.52
N ARG A 177 -16.71 -14.42 0.81
CA ARG A 177 -16.56 -13.53 1.96
C ARG A 177 -15.18 -12.85 2.01
N ILE A 178 -14.59 -12.58 0.85
CA ILE A 178 -13.36 -11.82 0.71
C ILE A 178 -13.73 -10.40 0.33
N ARG A 179 -13.40 -9.45 1.21
CA ARG A 179 -13.60 -8.02 0.98
C ARG A 179 -12.39 -7.44 0.26
N VAL A 180 -12.61 -6.51 -0.65
CA VAL A 180 -11.53 -5.84 -1.39
C VAL A 180 -11.81 -4.34 -1.39
N ASN A 181 -10.90 -3.55 -0.82
CA ASN A 181 -11.06 -2.11 -0.68
C ASN A 181 -9.81 -1.36 -1.15
N TYR A 182 -10.00 -0.07 -1.42
CA TYR A 182 -8.98 0.82 -1.94
C TYR A 182 -8.74 1.96 -0.94
N VAL A 183 -7.48 2.20 -0.58
CA VAL A 183 -7.09 3.33 0.27
C VAL A 183 -6.35 4.36 -0.57
N ILE A 184 -6.75 5.61 -0.49
CA ILE A 184 -6.07 6.73 -1.13
C ILE A 184 -5.29 7.50 -0.07
N PRO A 185 -3.99 7.27 0.08
CA PRO A 185 -3.15 8.17 0.85
C PRO A 185 -2.96 9.48 0.08
N GLY A 186 -2.84 10.56 0.81
CA GLY A 186 -2.41 11.84 0.26
C GLY A 186 -0.89 11.93 0.16
N TRP A 187 -0.35 13.11 0.45
CA TRP A 187 1.10 13.31 0.46
C TRP A 187 1.70 12.83 1.80
N VAL A 188 2.23 11.62 1.77
CA VAL A 188 2.80 10.96 2.95
C VAL A 188 4.31 11.21 2.99
N LEU A 189 4.78 11.85 4.05
CA LEU A 189 6.21 12.08 4.27
C LEU A 189 6.88 10.76 4.68
N THR A 190 7.43 10.07 3.71
CA THR A 190 8.21 8.84 3.88
C THR A 190 9.70 9.13 3.87
N GLU A 191 10.51 8.18 4.33
CA GLU A 191 11.98 8.26 4.25
C GLU A 191 12.47 8.45 2.80
N GLY A 192 11.80 7.79 1.84
CA GLY A 192 12.09 7.96 0.42
C GLY A 192 11.78 9.36 -0.09
N GLU A 193 10.66 9.94 0.33
CA GLU A 193 10.28 11.31 0.00
C GLU A 193 11.25 12.32 0.62
N LEU A 194 11.62 12.14 1.88
CA LEU A 194 12.63 12.97 2.55
C LEU A 194 13.99 12.90 1.82
N ALA A 195 14.41 11.72 1.40
CA ALA A 195 15.65 11.54 0.65
C ALA A 195 15.61 12.25 -0.72
N LEU A 196 14.48 12.17 -1.42
CA LEU A 196 14.28 12.85 -2.69
C LEU A 196 14.36 14.37 -2.53
N HIS A 197 13.64 14.92 -1.57
CA HIS A 197 13.67 16.38 -1.30
C HIS A 197 15.06 16.86 -0.87
N LYS A 198 15.77 16.07 -0.05
CA LYS A 198 17.14 16.37 0.32
C LYS A 198 18.07 16.39 -0.90
N ALA A 199 17.92 15.46 -1.83
CA ALA A 199 18.68 15.43 -3.08
C ALA A 199 18.38 16.65 -3.97
N GLN A 200 17.17 17.20 -3.89
CA GLN A 200 16.74 18.42 -4.58
C GLN A 200 17.13 19.71 -3.84
N GLY A 201 17.88 19.61 -2.72
CA GLY A 201 18.29 20.77 -1.93
C GLY A 201 17.18 21.42 -1.10
N ARG A 202 16.05 20.72 -0.92
CA ARG A 202 14.90 21.20 -0.12
C ARG A 202 15.08 20.75 1.34
N PRO A 203 15.23 21.67 2.31
CA PRO A 203 15.39 21.31 3.70
C PRO A 203 14.06 20.78 4.31
N GLU A 204 14.19 19.89 5.28
CA GLU A 204 13.04 19.29 5.98
C GLU A 204 12.10 20.33 6.61
N GLU A 205 12.67 21.45 7.11
CA GLU A 205 11.87 22.56 7.64
C GLU A 205 10.95 23.21 6.59
N ALA A 206 11.40 23.30 5.33
CA ALA A 206 10.55 23.78 4.24
C ALA A 206 9.36 22.87 4.00
N LEU A 207 9.58 21.54 4.05
CA LEU A 207 8.52 20.55 3.93
C LEU A 207 7.52 20.65 5.08
N ARG A 208 8.00 20.84 6.30
CA ARG A 208 7.13 21.03 7.46
C ARG A 208 6.24 22.27 7.31
N LYS A 209 6.82 23.40 6.88
CA LYS A 209 6.06 24.63 6.63
C LYS A 209 5.03 24.48 5.49
N GLU A 210 5.33 23.69 4.47
CA GLU A 210 4.35 23.33 3.45
C GLU A 210 3.23 22.47 4.03
N GLY A 211 3.56 21.53 4.91
CA GLY A 211 2.59 20.73 5.64
C GLY A 211 1.62 21.57 6.48
N GLU A 212 2.09 22.66 7.09
CA GLU A 212 1.26 23.58 7.87
C GLU A 212 0.17 24.28 7.02
N LYS A 213 0.35 24.37 5.71
CA LYS A 213 -0.62 24.93 4.77
C LYS A 213 -1.66 23.93 4.30
N LEU A 214 -1.46 22.63 4.53
CA LEU A 214 -2.44 21.62 4.19
C LEU A 214 -3.70 21.77 5.04
N ALA A 215 -4.84 21.31 4.56
CA ALA A 215 -6.14 21.51 5.20
C ALA A 215 -6.20 21.04 6.66
N LEU A 216 -5.47 19.98 7.03
CA LEU A 216 -5.37 19.50 8.41
C LEU A 216 -4.05 19.91 9.10
N GLY A 217 -3.35 20.92 8.57
CA GLY A 217 -2.21 21.59 9.20
C GLY A 217 -0.94 20.75 9.33
N ARG A 218 -0.84 19.59 8.70
CA ARG A 218 0.38 18.77 8.67
C ARG A 218 0.42 17.82 7.48
N GLN A 219 1.60 17.43 7.12
CA GLN A 219 1.78 16.30 6.21
C GLN A 219 1.37 14.98 6.88
N GLN A 220 0.99 14.02 6.05
CA GLN A 220 0.67 12.70 6.52
C GLN A 220 1.94 11.90 6.83
N THR A 221 1.80 10.99 7.78
CA THR A 221 2.79 9.98 8.14
C THR A 221 2.33 8.61 7.63
N PRO A 222 3.23 7.61 7.55
CA PRO A 222 2.84 6.24 7.26
C PRO A 222 1.74 5.68 8.17
N LEU A 223 1.67 6.13 9.44
CA LEU A 223 0.65 5.69 10.39
C LEU A 223 -0.76 6.16 10.03
N ASP A 224 -0.91 7.32 9.40
CA ASP A 224 -2.24 7.81 8.99
C ASP A 224 -2.90 6.82 8.01
N ALA A 225 -2.14 6.34 7.02
CA ALA A 225 -2.60 5.30 6.09
C ALA A 225 -2.77 3.93 6.79
N ALA A 226 -1.87 3.59 7.71
CA ALA A 226 -1.89 2.31 8.43
C ALA A 226 -3.16 2.13 9.27
N TYR A 227 -3.67 3.17 9.92
CA TYR A 227 -4.94 3.09 10.67
C TYR A 227 -6.13 2.72 9.78
N ALA A 228 -6.21 3.27 8.57
CA ALA A 228 -7.23 2.91 7.60
C ALA A 228 -7.09 1.45 7.14
N VAL A 229 -5.86 1.00 6.91
CA VAL A 229 -5.55 -0.38 6.54
C VAL A 229 -5.98 -1.35 7.66
N VAL A 230 -5.63 -1.07 8.91
CA VAL A 230 -6.03 -1.87 10.08
C VAL A 230 -7.56 -1.96 10.18
N TYR A 231 -8.27 -0.82 10.04
CA TYR A 231 -9.73 -0.82 10.01
C TYR A 231 -10.27 -1.76 8.92
N LEU A 232 -9.77 -1.65 7.68
CA LEU A 232 -10.24 -2.46 6.56
C LEU A 232 -9.87 -3.96 6.68
N LEU A 233 -8.82 -4.30 7.43
CA LEU A 233 -8.44 -5.69 7.73
C LEU A 233 -9.22 -6.27 8.91
N SER A 234 -9.74 -5.43 9.80
CA SER A 234 -10.46 -5.84 11.00
C SER A 234 -11.91 -6.26 10.72
N ASP A 235 -12.54 -6.85 11.71
CA ASP A 235 -13.95 -7.25 11.65
C ASP A 235 -14.89 -6.04 11.79
N GLU A 236 -14.39 -4.88 12.21
CA GLU A 236 -15.14 -3.62 12.24
C GLU A 236 -15.63 -3.19 10.85
N SER A 237 -14.92 -3.60 9.80
CA SER A 237 -15.25 -3.34 8.39
C SER A 237 -15.93 -4.53 7.69
N ALA A 238 -16.59 -5.43 8.44
CA ALA A 238 -17.19 -6.66 7.89
C ALA A 238 -18.21 -6.42 6.75
N GLN A 239 -18.83 -5.24 6.68
CA GLN A 239 -19.78 -4.86 5.64
C GLN A 239 -19.17 -3.85 4.63
N VAL A 240 -17.84 -3.69 4.60
CA VAL A 240 -17.16 -2.74 3.72
C VAL A 240 -16.38 -3.49 2.65
N THR A 241 -16.85 -3.42 1.41
CA THR A 241 -16.17 -3.97 0.23
C THR A 241 -16.42 -3.08 -0.99
N GLY A 242 -15.47 -3.01 -1.92
CA GLY A 242 -15.54 -2.15 -3.10
C GLY A 242 -15.40 -0.65 -2.80
N SER A 243 -15.14 -0.29 -1.55
CA SER A 243 -15.08 1.09 -1.09
C SER A 243 -13.73 1.73 -1.36
N VAL A 244 -13.77 3.06 -1.51
CA VAL A 244 -12.60 3.93 -1.58
C VAL A 244 -12.54 4.75 -0.30
N LEU A 245 -11.49 4.56 0.48
CA LEU A 245 -11.27 5.30 1.72
C LEU A 245 -10.14 6.32 1.50
N HIS A 246 -10.52 7.58 1.52
CA HIS A 246 -9.58 8.69 1.42
C HIS A 246 -8.91 8.95 2.77
N VAL A 247 -7.60 8.96 2.76
CA VAL A 247 -6.73 9.31 3.88
C VAL A 247 -5.73 10.33 3.33
N ASP A 248 -6.24 11.47 2.87
CA ASP A 248 -5.49 12.45 2.09
C ASP A 248 -5.62 13.88 2.63
N ALA A 249 -6.14 14.02 3.84
CA ALA A 249 -6.40 15.30 4.47
C ALA A 249 -7.28 16.25 3.62
N GLY A 250 -8.16 15.66 2.79
CA GLY A 250 -9.05 16.44 1.91
C GLY A 250 -8.41 16.86 0.58
N ALA A 251 -7.17 16.49 0.31
CA ALA A 251 -6.44 16.92 -0.89
C ALA A 251 -7.16 16.58 -2.21
N SER A 252 -7.92 15.49 -2.25
CA SER A 252 -8.68 15.09 -3.44
C SER A 252 -10.06 15.75 -3.57
N THR A 253 -10.53 16.47 -2.56
CA THR A 253 -11.87 17.07 -2.52
C THR A 253 -11.86 18.59 -2.43
N LEU A 254 -10.77 19.17 -1.95
CA LEU A 254 -10.62 20.61 -1.88
C LEU A 254 -10.19 21.18 -3.25
N PRO A 255 -10.67 22.37 -3.62
CA PRO A 255 -10.20 23.01 -4.83
C PRO A 255 -8.68 23.25 -4.72
N ILE A 256 -7.96 22.84 -5.76
CA ILE A 256 -6.53 23.13 -5.89
C ILE A 256 -6.43 24.42 -6.72
N GLU A 257 -5.80 25.44 -6.17
CA GLU A 257 -5.50 26.65 -6.94
C GLU A 257 -4.57 26.30 -8.11
N PRO A 258 -4.80 26.87 -9.31
CA PRO A 258 -3.91 26.64 -10.46
C PRO A 258 -2.47 27.01 -10.12
N GLY A 259 -1.55 26.03 -10.18
CA GLY A 259 -0.12 26.23 -9.88
C GLY A 259 0.33 25.68 -8.52
N GLU A 260 -0.57 25.20 -7.66
CA GLU A 260 -0.26 24.64 -6.34
C GLU A 260 -0.11 23.10 -6.32
N TYR A 261 0.11 22.48 -7.45
CA TYR A 261 0.45 21.04 -7.43
C TYR A 261 1.81 20.87 -6.74
N PRO A 262 1.90 20.07 -5.68
CA PRO A 262 3.18 19.70 -5.11
C PRO A 262 3.97 18.98 -6.19
N GLY A 263 4.99 19.66 -6.70
CA GLY A 263 5.81 19.24 -7.83
C GLY A 263 6.75 18.10 -7.52
#